data_c167396ee0a874b0545d20ce3c233f15
#
_entry.id   c167396ee0a874b0545d20ce3c233f15
#
_cell.length_a   1.000
_cell.length_b   1.000
_cell.length_c   1.000
_cell.angle_alpha   90.00
_cell.angle_beta   90.00
_cell.angle_gamma   90.00
#
_symmetry.space_group_name_H-M   'P 1'
#
loop_
_entity.id
_entity.type
_entity.pdbx_description
1 polymer ?
#
loop_
_entity_poly.entity_id
_entity_poly.type
_entity_poly.pdbx_seq_one_letter_code
_entity_poly.pdbx_strand_id
1 'polypeptide(L)'
;MSILSDKKLNFLKTDYSNSVWYITKQNCNFRDLIFMARILELWDDNPNESFQSFFNRTKKKQPFDEYLSNTPHRALKNCEFYGLMIPSDSKSKAAYSSKNLTETYFFVKDLCKGDFSNKQKYQKVINRQIELMNIIVDKKEINPVLYTLKVLLTLGDATGSYGLQTNEFKLFVSTCNEWNQYYQTVESIIRFRSDINFQKQALSNYDIANESRFNLVFDNLSYINKDTKGFSLKEEYISDIRRKV
;
A
#
# COMPACT_ATOMS: atom_id res chain seq x y z
N MET A 1 24.91 -17.90 14.00
CA MET A 1 24.08 -16.66 13.93
C MET A 1 24.31 -16.02 12.58
N SER A 2 23.25 -15.56 11.92
CA SER A 2 23.41 -14.91 10.62
C SER A 2 23.88 -13.47 10.81
N ILE A 3 25.01 -13.12 10.16
CA ILE A 3 25.55 -11.75 10.13
C ILE A 3 24.54 -10.76 9.54
N LEU A 4 23.71 -11.21 8.59
CA LEU A 4 22.72 -10.35 7.93
C LEU A 4 21.58 -9.96 8.88
N SER A 5 21.08 -10.89 9.70
CA SER A 5 20.02 -10.57 10.67
C SER A 5 20.54 -9.68 11.82
N ASP A 6 21.80 -9.82 12.22
CA ASP A 6 22.41 -8.91 13.19
C ASP A 6 22.59 -7.49 12.63
N LYS A 7 22.98 -7.34 11.36
CA LYS A 7 23.04 -6.04 10.67
C LYS A 7 21.66 -5.39 10.62
N LYS A 8 20.60 -6.15 10.28
CA LYS A 8 19.23 -5.62 10.25
C LYS A 8 18.76 -5.18 11.63
N LEU A 9 19.04 -5.95 12.68
CA LEU A 9 18.71 -5.58 14.06
C LEU A 9 19.43 -4.29 14.50
N ASN A 10 20.70 -4.13 14.15
CA ASN A 10 21.46 -2.90 14.44
C ASN A 10 20.87 -1.70 13.68
N PHE A 11 20.55 -1.86 12.40
CA PHE A 11 19.87 -0.82 11.63
C PHE A 11 18.54 -0.39 12.29
N LEU A 12 17.73 -1.33 12.75
CA LEU A 12 16.48 -1.04 13.46
C LEU A 12 16.71 -0.23 14.76
N LYS A 13 17.86 -0.34 15.40
CA LYS A 13 18.18 0.41 16.62
C LYS A 13 18.67 1.83 16.37
N THR A 14 19.30 2.10 15.22
CA THR A 14 20.05 3.35 15.01
C THR A 14 19.47 4.26 13.93
N ASP A 15 19.05 3.73 12.78
CA ASP A 15 18.93 4.56 11.57
C ASP A 15 17.55 4.53 10.92
N TYR A 16 16.59 3.80 11.46
CA TYR A 16 15.42 3.47 10.66
C TYR A 16 14.27 4.48 10.70
N SER A 17 14.33 5.51 11.51
CA SER A 17 13.24 6.50 11.64
C SER A 17 12.85 7.20 10.32
N ASN A 18 13.79 7.27 9.36
CA ASN A 18 13.57 7.87 8.03
C ASN A 18 13.35 6.84 6.92
N SER A 19 13.44 5.54 7.22
CA SER A 19 13.44 4.45 6.22
C SER A 19 12.19 3.58 6.27
N VAL A 20 11.09 4.07 6.84
CA VAL A 20 9.84 3.32 6.91
C VAL A 20 8.95 3.66 5.73
N TRP A 21 8.44 2.64 5.01
CA TRP A 21 7.47 2.84 3.95
C TRP A 21 6.21 3.48 4.49
N TYR A 22 5.86 4.61 3.93
CA TYR A 22 4.74 5.40 4.41
C TYR A 22 3.64 5.50 3.35
N ILE A 23 2.41 5.29 3.79
CA ILE A 23 1.19 5.69 3.08
C ILE A 23 0.30 6.44 4.06
N THR A 24 -0.49 7.38 3.58
CA THR A 24 -1.34 8.16 4.51
C THR A 24 -2.29 7.24 5.28
N LYS A 25 -2.50 7.54 6.56
CA LYS A 25 -3.27 6.70 7.52
C LYS A 25 -4.72 6.41 7.11
N GLN A 26 -5.21 7.02 6.04
CA GLN A 26 -6.62 6.93 5.69
C GLN A 26 -6.80 6.30 4.33
N ASN A 27 -7.77 5.43 4.35
CA ASN A 27 -8.40 4.78 3.23
C ASN A 27 -7.45 4.35 2.10
N CYS A 28 -6.91 3.14 2.24
CA CYS A 28 -6.09 2.50 1.21
C CYS A 28 -6.91 1.54 0.34
N ASN A 29 -8.24 1.54 0.46
CA ASN A 29 -9.11 0.71 -0.36
C ASN A 29 -9.28 1.37 -1.73
N PHE A 30 -8.89 0.68 -2.79
CA PHE A 30 -8.95 1.21 -4.16
C PHE A 30 -10.37 1.63 -4.56
N ARG A 31 -11.41 0.88 -4.16
CA ARG A 31 -12.81 1.21 -4.45
C ARG A 31 -13.20 2.56 -3.87
N ASP A 32 -12.83 2.82 -2.62
CA ASP A 32 -13.11 4.10 -1.98
C ASP A 32 -12.35 5.25 -2.65
N LEU A 33 -11.13 4.98 -3.10
CA LEU A 33 -10.33 5.98 -3.80
C LEU A 33 -10.91 6.33 -5.17
N ILE A 34 -11.46 5.35 -5.89
CA ILE A 34 -12.11 5.63 -7.18
C ILE A 34 -13.42 6.42 -7.00
N PHE A 35 -14.17 6.18 -5.91
CA PHE A 35 -15.30 7.02 -5.55
C PHE A 35 -14.86 8.44 -5.21
N MET A 36 -13.74 8.61 -4.50
CA MET A 36 -13.19 9.93 -4.22
C MET A 36 -12.81 10.69 -5.49
N ALA A 37 -12.15 10.02 -6.44
CA ALA A 37 -11.84 10.58 -7.76
C ALA A 37 -13.12 10.97 -8.53
N ARG A 38 -14.18 10.16 -8.43
CA ARG A 38 -15.48 10.48 -9.02
C ARG A 38 -16.14 11.71 -8.38
N ILE A 39 -16.04 11.87 -7.07
CA ILE A 39 -16.57 13.07 -6.41
C ILE A 39 -15.81 14.31 -6.86
N LEU A 40 -14.49 14.22 -7.05
CA LEU A 40 -13.69 15.32 -7.56
C LEU A 40 -14.12 15.72 -8.97
N GLU A 41 -14.34 14.75 -9.86
CA GLU A 41 -14.85 15.00 -11.21
C GLU A 41 -16.20 15.70 -11.17
N LEU A 42 -17.15 15.20 -10.39
CA LEU A 42 -18.49 15.79 -10.25
C LEU A 42 -18.48 17.19 -9.64
N TRP A 43 -17.52 17.48 -8.77
CA TRP A 43 -17.37 18.80 -8.19
C TRP A 43 -16.86 19.83 -9.21
N ASP A 44 -15.91 19.44 -10.04
CA ASP A 44 -15.32 20.34 -11.04
C ASP A 44 -16.35 20.77 -12.10
N ASP A 45 -17.37 19.92 -12.34
CA ASP A 45 -18.54 20.24 -13.16
C ASP A 45 -19.50 21.25 -12.45
N ASN A 46 -19.29 21.53 -11.14
CA ASN A 46 -20.14 22.37 -10.31
C ASN A 46 -19.33 23.31 -9.39
N PRO A 47 -18.59 24.28 -9.93
CA PRO A 47 -17.57 25.04 -9.18
C PRO A 47 -18.17 26.09 -8.21
N ASN A 48 -19.49 26.15 -8.03
CA ASN A 48 -20.15 27.18 -7.21
C ASN A 48 -20.02 26.95 -5.69
N GLU A 49 -19.44 25.86 -5.25
CA GLU A 49 -19.20 25.56 -3.83
C GLU A 49 -17.79 25.01 -3.60
N SER A 50 -17.28 25.11 -2.37
CA SER A 50 -15.98 24.51 -2.02
C SER A 50 -16.03 23.00 -2.13
N PHE A 51 -14.89 22.37 -2.50
CA PHE A 51 -14.80 20.91 -2.57
C PHE A 51 -15.20 20.22 -1.26
N GLN A 52 -14.84 20.80 -0.11
CA GLN A 52 -15.21 20.24 1.20
C GLN A 52 -16.73 20.24 1.43
N SER A 53 -17.43 21.31 1.02
CA SER A 53 -18.90 21.38 1.12
C SER A 53 -19.57 20.39 0.19
N PHE A 54 -19.12 20.34 -1.07
CA PHE A 54 -19.61 19.38 -2.06
C PHE A 54 -19.42 17.94 -1.60
N PHE A 55 -18.21 17.60 -1.11
CA PHE A 55 -17.89 16.30 -0.56
C PHE A 55 -18.82 15.93 0.60
N ASN A 56 -18.98 16.83 1.59
CA ASN A 56 -19.81 16.56 2.77
C ASN A 56 -21.28 16.31 2.42
N ARG A 57 -21.78 16.95 1.38
CA ARG A 57 -23.13 16.77 0.86
C ARG A 57 -23.26 15.48 0.05
N THR A 58 -22.29 15.19 -0.82
CA THR A 58 -22.32 14.07 -1.75
C THR A 58 -22.10 12.74 -1.04
N LYS A 59 -21.21 12.67 -0.04
CA LYS A 59 -20.94 11.45 0.73
C LYS A 59 -22.12 10.91 1.53
N LYS A 60 -23.20 11.69 1.69
CA LYS A 60 -24.44 11.26 2.35
C LYS A 60 -25.43 10.60 1.39
N LYS A 61 -25.10 10.53 0.11
CA LYS A 61 -25.97 10.01 -0.94
C LYS A 61 -25.42 8.69 -1.47
N GLN A 62 -26.31 7.75 -1.81
CA GLN A 62 -25.92 6.55 -2.55
C GLN A 62 -25.24 6.93 -3.89
N PRO A 63 -24.21 6.22 -4.32
CA PRO A 63 -23.57 5.06 -3.68
C PRO A 63 -22.35 5.42 -2.81
N PHE A 64 -22.21 6.70 -2.41
CA PHE A 64 -20.99 7.20 -1.74
C PHE A 64 -21.00 7.03 -0.21
N ASP A 65 -22.17 6.81 0.39
CA ASP A 65 -22.37 6.79 1.84
C ASP A 65 -21.70 5.62 2.58
N GLU A 66 -21.48 4.51 1.88
CA GLU A 66 -20.84 3.31 2.46
C GLU A 66 -19.31 3.34 2.46
N TYR A 67 -18.67 4.21 1.63
CA TYR A 67 -17.28 4.01 1.21
C TYR A 67 -16.32 5.12 1.57
N LEU A 68 -16.76 6.25 2.09
CA LEU A 68 -15.93 7.44 2.15
C LEU A 68 -15.43 7.79 3.54
N SER A 69 -14.14 8.06 3.59
CA SER A 69 -13.44 8.66 4.71
C SER A 69 -13.97 10.09 5.00
N ASN A 70 -13.79 10.54 6.25
CA ASN A 70 -14.11 11.93 6.64
C ASN A 70 -13.04 12.95 6.22
N THR A 71 -11.96 12.55 5.57
CA THR A 71 -10.85 13.42 5.20
C THR A 71 -10.50 13.32 3.73
N PRO A 72 -11.22 14.06 2.86
CA PRO A 72 -11.11 13.94 1.41
C PRO A 72 -9.69 14.22 0.89
N HIS A 73 -8.99 15.22 1.44
CA HIS A 73 -7.64 15.56 0.96
C HIS A 73 -6.61 14.42 1.15
N ARG A 74 -6.74 13.62 2.22
CA ARG A 74 -5.85 12.47 2.42
C ARG A 74 -6.18 11.33 1.46
N ALA A 75 -7.46 11.14 1.15
CA ALA A 75 -7.88 10.16 0.15
C ALA A 75 -7.40 10.55 -1.25
N LEU A 76 -7.50 11.84 -1.63
CA LEU A 76 -6.96 12.33 -2.90
C LEU A 76 -5.45 12.11 -3.00
N LYS A 77 -4.69 12.31 -1.91
CA LYS A 77 -3.26 12.00 -1.90
C LYS A 77 -2.99 10.51 -2.11
N ASN A 78 -3.83 9.62 -1.56
CA ASN A 78 -3.72 8.20 -1.84
C ASN A 78 -4.08 7.85 -3.29
N CYS A 79 -4.98 8.60 -3.95
CA CYS A 79 -5.26 8.41 -5.38
C CYS A 79 -4.02 8.57 -6.26
N GLU A 80 -3.06 9.44 -5.87
CA GLU A 80 -1.78 9.56 -6.57
C GLU A 80 -0.97 8.25 -6.50
N PHE A 81 -0.86 7.63 -5.31
CA PHE A 81 -0.14 6.36 -5.15
C PHE A 81 -0.72 5.23 -5.99
N TYR A 82 -2.03 5.25 -6.21
CA TYR A 82 -2.71 4.22 -7.01
C TYR A 82 -2.85 4.60 -8.48
N GLY A 83 -2.20 5.67 -8.93
CA GLY A 83 -2.22 6.09 -10.32
C GLY A 83 -3.60 6.57 -10.83
N LEU A 84 -4.51 6.91 -9.93
CA LEU A 84 -5.81 7.50 -10.27
C LEU A 84 -5.72 9.00 -10.50
N MET A 85 -4.67 9.64 -9.97
CA MET A 85 -4.40 11.07 -10.11
C MET A 85 -2.91 11.31 -10.32
N ILE A 86 -2.58 12.33 -11.10
CA ILE A 86 -1.22 12.88 -11.14
C ILE A 86 -0.99 13.80 -9.94
N PRO A 87 0.24 13.87 -9.41
CA PRO A 87 0.57 14.77 -8.32
C PRO A 87 0.22 16.22 -8.65
N SER A 88 -0.31 16.93 -7.65
CA SER A 88 -0.50 18.37 -7.77
C SER A 88 0.82 19.09 -7.52
N ASP A 89 1.21 20.00 -8.40
CA ASP A 89 2.40 20.86 -8.25
C ASP A 89 2.26 21.87 -7.09
N SER A 90 1.04 22.05 -6.60
CA SER A 90 0.75 22.99 -5.53
C SER A 90 0.95 22.36 -4.15
N LYS A 91 1.66 23.06 -3.28
CA LYS A 91 1.74 22.75 -1.85
C LYS A 91 0.41 23.00 -1.10
N SER A 92 -0.57 23.59 -1.76
CA SER A 92 -1.89 23.92 -1.21
C SER A 92 -2.82 22.71 -1.23
N LYS A 93 -3.50 22.45 -0.11
CA LYS A 93 -4.52 21.38 0.00
C LYS A 93 -5.72 21.55 -0.92
N ALA A 94 -5.88 22.71 -1.55
CA ALA A 94 -7.01 23.09 -2.42
C ALA A 94 -6.73 22.88 -3.92
N ALA A 95 -5.64 22.24 -4.29
CA ALA A 95 -5.12 22.27 -5.65
C ALA A 95 -5.53 21.11 -6.55
N TYR A 96 -6.34 20.18 -6.08
CA TYR A 96 -6.86 19.10 -6.94
C TYR A 96 -8.08 19.53 -7.72
N SER A 97 -8.10 19.20 -9.01
CA SER A 97 -9.24 19.35 -9.91
C SER A 97 -9.39 18.09 -10.77
N SER A 98 -10.42 18.00 -11.60
CA SER A 98 -10.59 16.89 -12.55
C SER A 98 -9.43 16.76 -13.54
N LYS A 99 -8.67 17.85 -13.78
CA LYS A 99 -7.46 17.84 -14.63
C LYS A 99 -6.34 16.97 -14.07
N ASN A 100 -6.36 16.64 -12.77
CA ASN A 100 -5.42 15.74 -12.15
C ASN A 100 -5.80 14.25 -12.33
N LEU A 101 -7.01 13.95 -12.81
CA LEU A 101 -7.46 12.57 -13.04
C LEU A 101 -6.70 11.95 -14.22
N THR A 102 -6.29 10.70 -14.06
CA THR A 102 -5.49 9.97 -15.03
C THR A 102 -6.36 9.18 -16.01
N GLU A 103 -5.76 8.72 -17.11
CA GLU A 103 -6.39 7.76 -18.02
C GLU A 103 -6.81 6.48 -17.30
N THR A 104 -6.08 6.05 -16.27
CA THR A 104 -6.47 4.89 -15.43
C THR A 104 -7.84 5.11 -14.79
N TYR A 105 -8.11 6.28 -14.24
CA TYR A 105 -9.42 6.60 -13.69
C TYR A 105 -10.51 6.53 -14.75
N PHE A 106 -10.32 7.19 -15.90
CA PHE A 106 -11.30 7.21 -16.98
C PHE A 106 -11.53 5.81 -17.56
N PHE A 107 -10.47 5.02 -17.74
CA PHE A 107 -10.58 3.63 -18.18
C PHE A 107 -11.45 2.80 -17.23
N VAL A 108 -11.22 2.89 -15.91
CA VAL A 108 -12.04 2.16 -14.94
C VAL A 108 -13.48 2.67 -14.92
N LYS A 109 -13.68 3.98 -15.04
CA LYS A 109 -15.02 4.59 -15.14
C LYS A 109 -15.81 4.02 -16.33
N ASP A 110 -15.19 3.96 -17.50
CA ASP A 110 -15.81 3.43 -18.72
C ASP A 110 -16.09 1.94 -18.63
N LEU A 111 -15.12 1.17 -18.12
CA LEU A 111 -15.25 -0.28 -17.88
C LEU A 111 -16.42 -0.61 -16.96
N CYS A 112 -16.67 0.23 -15.97
CA CYS A 112 -17.75 0.08 -15.01
C CYS A 112 -19.04 0.81 -15.40
N LYS A 113 -19.03 1.60 -16.47
CA LYS A 113 -20.14 2.49 -16.84
C LYS A 113 -20.56 3.41 -15.67
N GLY A 114 -19.57 3.87 -14.89
CA GLY A 114 -19.76 4.70 -13.71
C GLY A 114 -20.25 4.00 -12.44
N ASP A 115 -20.55 2.69 -12.50
CA ASP A 115 -20.91 1.88 -11.34
C ASP A 115 -19.69 1.09 -10.82
N PHE A 116 -19.06 1.64 -9.79
CA PHE A 116 -17.85 1.06 -9.18
C PHE A 116 -18.14 -0.01 -8.10
N SER A 117 -19.39 -0.40 -7.89
CA SER A 117 -19.77 -1.38 -6.87
C SER A 117 -19.15 -2.76 -7.13
N ASN A 118 -19.05 -3.17 -8.39
CA ASN A 118 -18.48 -4.46 -8.79
C ASN A 118 -16.95 -4.39 -8.99
N LYS A 119 -16.21 -4.59 -7.89
CA LYS A 119 -14.75 -4.60 -7.88
C LYS A 119 -14.12 -5.61 -8.85
N GLN A 120 -14.78 -6.74 -9.13
CA GLN A 120 -14.24 -7.78 -10.01
C GLN A 120 -14.01 -7.27 -11.44
N LYS A 121 -14.83 -6.33 -11.93
CA LYS A 121 -14.69 -5.76 -13.28
C LYS A 121 -13.33 -5.09 -13.49
N TYR A 122 -12.77 -4.46 -12.46
CA TYR A 122 -11.51 -3.70 -12.55
C TYR A 122 -10.38 -4.26 -11.67
N GLN A 123 -10.54 -5.47 -11.12
CA GLN A 123 -9.53 -6.09 -10.24
C GLN A 123 -8.15 -6.22 -10.91
N LYS A 124 -8.11 -6.54 -12.22
CA LYS A 124 -6.83 -6.63 -12.96
C LYS A 124 -6.14 -5.26 -13.05
N VAL A 125 -6.91 -4.19 -13.19
CA VAL A 125 -6.38 -2.81 -13.19
C VAL A 125 -5.81 -2.47 -11.81
N ILE A 126 -6.54 -2.81 -10.73
CA ILE A 126 -6.06 -2.63 -9.36
C ILE A 126 -4.71 -3.33 -9.15
N ASN A 127 -4.64 -4.62 -9.46
CA ASN A 127 -3.40 -5.38 -9.30
C ASN A 127 -2.25 -4.70 -10.05
N ARG A 128 -2.48 -4.31 -11.32
CA ARG A 128 -1.44 -3.68 -12.14
C ARG A 128 -0.97 -2.34 -11.60
N GLN A 129 -1.90 -1.47 -11.18
CA GLN A 129 -1.54 -0.18 -10.61
C GLN A 129 -0.72 -0.30 -9.32
N ILE A 130 -1.11 -1.23 -8.46
CA ILE A 130 -0.40 -1.49 -7.21
C ILE A 130 0.99 -2.12 -7.49
N GLU A 131 1.10 -3.03 -8.44
CA GLU A 131 2.38 -3.63 -8.85
C GLU A 131 3.34 -2.62 -9.48
N LEU A 132 2.83 -1.54 -10.07
CA LEU A 132 3.65 -0.46 -10.65
C LEU A 132 4.01 0.64 -9.65
N MET A 133 3.49 0.56 -8.43
CA MET A 133 3.72 1.58 -7.42
C MET A 133 5.20 1.63 -7.02
N ASN A 134 5.80 2.81 -7.15
CA ASN A 134 7.13 3.11 -6.62
C ASN A 134 7.03 4.14 -5.50
N ILE A 135 7.88 4.02 -4.52
CA ILE A 135 8.03 4.99 -3.43
C ILE A 135 9.50 5.38 -3.27
N ILE A 136 9.71 6.57 -2.73
CA ILE A 136 11.05 7.04 -2.37
C ILE A 136 11.22 6.89 -0.87
N VAL A 137 12.24 6.13 -0.48
CA VAL A 137 12.61 5.89 0.92
C VAL A 137 14.09 6.19 1.06
N ASP A 138 14.44 7.12 1.93
CA ASP A 138 15.82 7.53 2.15
C ASP A 138 16.55 7.87 0.83
N LYS A 139 15.90 8.69 -0.01
CA LYS A 139 16.37 9.13 -1.34
C LYS A 139 16.56 8.01 -2.38
N LYS A 140 16.11 6.78 -2.09
CA LYS A 140 16.17 5.64 -3.01
C LYS A 140 14.76 5.25 -3.43
N GLU A 141 14.62 4.91 -4.70
CA GLU A 141 13.37 4.41 -5.25
C GLU A 141 13.28 2.90 -5.04
N ILE A 142 12.15 2.44 -4.56
CA ILE A 142 11.84 1.02 -4.40
C ILE A 142 10.39 0.75 -4.82
N ASN A 143 10.16 -0.40 -5.45
CA ASN A 143 8.82 -0.94 -5.63
C ASN A 143 8.45 -1.81 -4.43
N PRO A 144 7.60 -1.32 -3.52
CA PRO A 144 7.34 -2.01 -2.26
C PRO A 144 6.54 -3.30 -2.46
N VAL A 145 5.71 -3.35 -3.50
CA VAL A 145 4.87 -4.53 -3.76
C VAL A 145 5.71 -5.66 -4.33
N LEU A 146 6.47 -5.41 -5.38
CA LEU A 146 7.34 -6.43 -5.98
C LEU A 146 8.40 -6.90 -4.98
N TYR A 147 8.96 -5.99 -4.18
CA TYR A 147 9.89 -6.34 -3.10
C TYR A 147 9.24 -7.31 -2.09
N THR A 148 8.04 -7.00 -1.63
CA THR A 148 7.32 -7.85 -0.68
C THR A 148 6.99 -9.22 -1.28
N LEU A 149 6.58 -9.26 -2.55
CA LEU A 149 6.32 -10.51 -3.26
C LEU A 149 7.59 -11.36 -3.36
N LYS A 150 8.76 -10.75 -3.62
CA LYS A 150 10.05 -11.44 -3.59
C LYS A 150 10.37 -12.02 -2.23
N VAL A 151 10.14 -11.25 -1.16
CA VAL A 151 10.32 -11.74 0.22
C VAL A 151 9.41 -12.92 0.51
N LEU A 152 8.12 -12.83 0.17
CA LEU A 152 7.14 -13.90 0.37
C LEU A 152 7.52 -15.19 -0.36
N LEU A 153 7.96 -15.09 -1.63
CA LEU A 153 8.40 -16.25 -2.40
C LEU A 153 9.65 -16.88 -1.78
N THR A 154 10.68 -16.08 -1.48
CA THR A 154 11.92 -16.58 -0.91
C THR A 154 11.70 -17.20 0.48
N LEU A 155 10.82 -16.59 1.28
CA LEU A 155 10.44 -17.13 2.59
C LEU A 155 9.69 -18.46 2.44
N GLY A 156 8.76 -18.54 1.49
CA GLY A 156 8.03 -19.77 1.19
C GLY A 156 8.92 -20.90 0.71
N ASP A 157 9.89 -20.61 -0.16
CA ASP A 157 10.87 -21.58 -0.63
C ASP A 157 11.76 -22.11 0.51
N ALA A 158 12.09 -21.24 1.49
CA ALA A 158 12.92 -21.62 2.62
C ALA A 158 12.17 -22.33 3.77
N THR A 159 10.86 -22.05 3.95
CA THR A 159 10.12 -22.47 5.14
C THR A 159 8.83 -23.23 4.87
N GLY A 160 8.40 -23.30 3.61
CA GLY A 160 7.09 -23.84 3.21
C GLY A 160 5.91 -22.87 3.47
N SER A 161 6.17 -21.66 3.98
CA SER A 161 5.12 -20.69 4.32
C SER A 161 5.28 -19.38 3.57
N TYR A 162 4.38 -19.10 2.63
CA TYR A 162 4.34 -17.88 1.81
C TYR A 162 3.59 -16.73 2.50
N GLY A 163 3.79 -16.57 3.80
CA GLY A 163 3.08 -15.59 4.61
C GLY A 163 3.96 -14.77 5.53
N LEU A 164 3.49 -13.55 5.85
CA LEU A 164 4.10 -12.59 6.76
C LEU A 164 3.11 -12.17 7.83
N GLN A 165 3.56 -12.12 9.07
CA GLN A 165 2.82 -11.45 10.14
C GLN A 165 2.95 -9.92 9.98
N THR A 166 1.98 -9.19 10.51
CA THR A 166 1.98 -7.71 10.42
C THR A 166 3.22 -7.08 11.05
N ASN A 167 3.69 -7.60 12.19
CA ASN A 167 4.91 -7.13 12.85
C ASN A 167 6.18 -7.48 12.05
N GLU A 168 6.25 -8.64 11.41
CA GLU A 168 7.36 -9.02 10.53
C GLU A 168 7.45 -8.08 9.32
N PHE A 169 6.31 -7.79 8.69
CA PHE A 169 6.25 -6.83 7.60
C PHE A 169 6.74 -5.46 8.04
N LYS A 170 6.22 -4.94 9.17
CA LYS A 170 6.57 -3.61 9.66
C LYS A 170 8.03 -3.49 10.09
N LEU A 171 8.58 -4.49 10.77
CA LEU A 171 9.96 -4.47 11.25
C LEU A 171 10.98 -4.70 10.15
N PHE A 172 10.74 -5.66 9.27
CA PHE A 172 11.79 -6.16 8.39
C PHE A 172 11.59 -5.79 6.93
N VAL A 173 10.33 -5.75 6.44
CA VAL A 173 10.03 -5.46 5.04
C VAL A 173 9.87 -3.96 4.81
N SER A 174 8.98 -3.30 5.55
CA SER A 174 8.68 -1.88 5.34
C SER A 174 9.82 -0.93 5.73
N THR A 175 10.90 -1.44 6.25
CA THR A 175 12.14 -0.72 6.60
C THR A 175 13.27 -0.95 5.60
N CYS A 176 12.98 -1.44 4.40
CA CYS A 176 13.94 -1.65 3.33
C CYS A 176 13.89 -0.50 2.32
N ASN A 177 15.05 -0.11 1.82
CA ASN A 177 15.19 0.94 0.80
C ASN A 177 16.00 0.47 -0.42
N GLU A 178 16.42 -0.79 -0.46
CA GLU A 178 17.17 -1.39 -1.56
C GLU A 178 16.68 -2.81 -1.87
N TRP A 179 16.65 -3.14 -3.15
CA TRP A 179 16.21 -4.45 -3.61
C TRP A 179 17.06 -5.60 -3.07
N ASN A 180 18.38 -5.44 -3.03
CA ASN A 180 19.31 -6.48 -2.59
C ASN A 180 19.20 -6.85 -1.09
N GLN A 181 18.46 -6.07 -0.30
CA GLN A 181 18.21 -6.37 1.12
C GLN A 181 17.23 -7.52 1.35
N TYR A 182 16.62 -8.10 0.32
CA TYR A 182 15.57 -9.11 0.53
C TYR A 182 16.06 -10.39 1.20
N TYR A 183 17.29 -10.82 0.93
CA TYR A 183 17.89 -11.97 1.67
C TYR A 183 18.04 -11.68 3.15
N GLN A 184 18.58 -10.50 3.49
CA GLN A 184 18.70 -10.05 4.88
C GLN A 184 17.33 -9.99 5.57
N THR A 185 16.31 -9.55 4.86
CA THR A 185 14.94 -9.50 5.34
C THR A 185 14.40 -10.90 5.64
N VAL A 186 14.54 -11.83 4.71
CA VAL A 186 14.08 -13.22 4.89
C VAL A 186 14.78 -13.90 6.05
N GLU A 187 16.11 -13.82 6.16
CA GLU A 187 16.84 -14.38 7.28
C GLU A 187 16.43 -13.77 8.62
N SER A 188 16.18 -12.47 8.66
CA SER A 188 15.70 -11.80 9.87
C SER A 188 14.32 -12.29 10.29
N ILE A 189 13.40 -12.54 9.34
CA ILE A 189 12.09 -13.11 9.61
C ILE A 189 12.21 -14.54 10.13
N ILE A 190 13.02 -15.38 9.50
CA ILE A 190 13.22 -16.77 9.95
C ILE A 190 13.77 -16.78 11.39
N ARG A 191 14.77 -15.94 11.68
CA ARG A 191 15.33 -15.82 13.02
C ARG A 191 14.33 -15.26 14.02
N PHE A 192 13.53 -14.27 13.63
CA PHE A 192 12.47 -13.70 14.47
C PHE A 192 11.45 -14.77 14.90
N ARG A 193 11.18 -15.76 14.05
CA ARG A 193 10.27 -16.87 14.35
C ARG A 193 10.88 -17.93 15.26
N SER A 194 12.21 -18.08 15.26
CA SER A 194 12.91 -19.18 15.94
C SER A 194 13.72 -18.77 17.17
N ASP A 195 14.12 -17.49 17.29
CA ASP A 195 14.98 -16.96 18.36
C ASP A 195 14.22 -15.93 19.19
N ILE A 196 13.78 -16.33 20.39
CA ILE A 196 13.01 -15.50 21.30
C ILE A 196 13.77 -14.23 21.76
N ASN A 197 15.10 -14.29 21.87
CA ASN A 197 15.90 -13.13 22.26
C ASN A 197 15.99 -12.13 21.14
N PHE A 198 16.20 -12.60 19.90
CA PHE A 198 16.15 -11.74 18.72
C PHE A 198 14.75 -11.12 18.54
N GLN A 199 13.69 -11.89 18.75
CA GLN A 199 12.31 -11.42 18.70
C GLN A 199 12.06 -10.28 19.70
N LYS A 200 12.45 -10.45 20.96
CA LYS A 200 12.31 -9.39 21.98
C LYS A 200 13.07 -8.12 21.62
N GLN A 201 14.30 -8.27 21.13
CA GLN A 201 15.11 -7.12 20.71
C GLN A 201 14.52 -6.41 19.50
N ALA A 202 13.99 -7.13 18.50
CA ALA A 202 13.34 -6.53 17.35
C ALA A 202 12.04 -5.80 17.75
N LEU A 203 11.21 -6.41 18.60
CA LEU A 203 9.97 -5.83 19.08
C LEU A 203 10.16 -4.56 19.93
N SER A 204 11.32 -4.35 20.56
CA SER A 204 11.61 -3.10 21.26
C SER A 204 11.65 -1.89 20.33
N ASN A 205 11.74 -2.10 19.01
CA ASN A 205 11.70 -1.04 17.99
C ASN A 205 10.35 -0.97 17.24
N TYR A 206 9.34 -1.73 17.70
CA TYR A 206 8.08 -1.86 16.97
C TYR A 206 7.27 -0.58 16.86
N ASP A 207 7.33 0.30 17.86
CA ASP A 207 6.54 1.54 17.89
C ASP A 207 6.81 2.43 16.68
N ILE A 208 8.08 2.56 16.29
CA ILE A 208 8.46 3.33 15.10
C ILE A 208 8.02 2.59 13.83
N ALA A 209 8.31 1.29 13.71
CA ALA A 209 7.89 0.48 12.58
C ALA A 209 6.37 0.46 12.41
N ASN A 210 5.62 0.59 13.51
CA ASN A 210 4.18 0.63 13.49
C ASN A 210 3.59 1.88 12.81
N GLU A 211 4.36 2.93 12.58
CA GLU A 211 3.94 4.08 11.77
C GLU A 211 3.69 3.71 10.30
N SER A 212 4.31 2.66 9.78
CA SER A 212 3.99 2.14 8.46
C SER A 212 2.55 1.62 8.40
N ARG A 213 1.82 2.09 7.40
CA ARG A 213 0.47 1.61 7.05
C ARG A 213 0.46 0.88 5.72
N PHE A 214 1.63 0.64 5.15
CA PHE A 214 1.75 0.10 3.78
C PHE A 214 1.16 -1.32 3.64
N ASN A 215 1.11 -2.09 4.74
CA ASN A 215 0.46 -3.40 4.74
C ASN A 215 -1.02 -3.35 4.29
N LEU A 216 -1.69 -2.20 4.42
CA LEU A 216 -3.08 -2.01 3.96
C LEU A 216 -3.22 -2.00 2.44
N VAL A 217 -2.15 -1.73 1.70
CA VAL A 217 -2.15 -1.77 0.23
C VAL A 217 -2.44 -3.19 -0.27
N PHE A 218 -1.93 -4.20 0.42
CA PHE A 218 -2.06 -5.60 0.04
C PHE A 218 -3.51 -6.13 0.08
N ASP A 219 -4.42 -5.46 0.83
CA ASP A 219 -5.86 -5.80 0.87
C ASP A 219 -6.55 -5.67 -0.48
N ASN A 220 -5.95 -4.91 -1.39
CA ASN A 220 -6.51 -4.68 -2.71
C ASN A 220 -6.10 -5.74 -3.74
N LEU A 221 -5.05 -6.52 -3.45
CA LEU A 221 -4.50 -7.50 -4.39
C LEU A 221 -5.29 -8.82 -4.36
N SER A 222 -5.73 -9.28 -5.53
CA SER A 222 -6.56 -10.48 -5.63
C SER A 222 -5.85 -11.78 -5.25
N TYR A 223 -4.52 -11.79 -5.36
CA TYR A 223 -3.66 -12.94 -5.08
C TYR A 223 -3.11 -12.98 -3.65
N ILE A 224 -3.55 -12.05 -2.79
CA ILE A 224 -3.22 -12.01 -1.37
C ILE A 224 -4.43 -12.47 -0.55
N ASN A 225 -4.17 -13.36 0.41
CA ASN A 225 -5.05 -13.60 1.55
C ASN A 225 -4.59 -12.71 2.70
N LYS A 226 -5.52 -12.03 3.34
CA LYS A 226 -5.24 -11.24 4.55
C LYS A 226 -6.17 -11.66 5.68
N ASP A 227 -5.59 -11.68 6.88
CA ASP A 227 -6.30 -11.87 8.14
C ASP A 227 -5.88 -10.80 9.17
N THR A 228 -6.32 -10.96 10.41
CA THR A 228 -5.99 -10.03 11.51
C THR A 228 -4.52 -10.09 11.92
N LYS A 229 -3.81 -11.16 11.60
CA LYS A 229 -2.42 -11.41 12.01
C LYS A 229 -1.41 -11.00 10.95
N GLY A 230 -1.81 -11.05 9.66
CA GLY A 230 -0.89 -10.77 8.56
C GLY A 230 -1.49 -11.01 7.19
N PHE A 231 -0.67 -11.41 6.24
CA PHE A 231 -1.09 -11.73 4.89
C PHE A 231 -0.19 -12.79 4.24
N SER A 232 -0.72 -13.49 3.25
CA SER A 232 0.00 -14.55 2.52
C SER A 232 -0.36 -14.56 1.04
N LEU A 233 0.51 -15.15 0.22
CA LEU A 233 0.18 -15.48 -1.17
C LEU A 233 -0.82 -16.62 -1.21
N LYS A 234 -1.79 -16.54 -2.10
CA LYS A 234 -2.66 -17.67 -2.46
C LYS A 234 -1.88 -18.66 -3.32
N GLU A 235 -2.01 -19.93 -3.01
CA GLU A 235 -1.23 -21.00 -3.66
C GLU A 235 -1.37 -21.01 -5.18
N GLU A 236 -2.58 -20.82 -5.68
CA GLU A 236 -2.88 -20.80 -7.11
C GLU A 236 -2.15 -19.70 -7.90
N TYR A 237 -1.66 -18.65 -7.23
CA TYR A 237 -0.93 -17.54 -7.87
C TYR A 237 0.59 -17.60 -7.72
N ILE A 238 1.15 -18.53 -6.91
CA ILE A 238 2.60 -18.58 -6.64
C ILE A 238 3.41 -18.66 -7.93
N SER A 239 3.00 -19.53 -8.86
CA SER A 239 3.68 -19.70 -10.15
C SER A 239 3.68 -18.42 -11.00
N ASP A 240 2.56 -17.70 -11.01
CA ASP A 240 2.42 -16.46 -11.77
C ASP A 240 3.24 -15.33 -11.15
N ILE A 241 3.23 -15.23 -9.83
CA ILE A 241 4.01 -14.22 -9.11
C ILE A 241 5.51 -14.49 -9.27
N ARG A 242 5.94 -15.76 -9.24
CA ARG A 242 7.34 -16.14 -9.47
C ARG A 242 7.89 -15.67 -10.82
N ARG A 243 7.04 -15.53 -11.82
CA ARG A 243 7.45 -15.00 -13.14
C ARG A 243 7.56 -13.49 -13.18
N LYS A 244 7.02 -12.79 -12.18
CA LYS A 244 7.02 -11.31 -12.13
C LYS A 244 8.21 -10.74 -11.33
N VAL A 245 8.85 -11.52 -10.41
CA VAL A 245 9.82 -11.03 -9.44
C VAL A 245 11.13 -11.80 -9.42
#